data_7ce763353e4aacec13c9280d74f05f7f
#
_entry.id   7ce763353e4aacec13c9280d74f05f7f
#
_cell.length_a   1.000
_cell.length_b   1.000
_cell.length_c   1.000
_cell.angle_alpha   90.00
_cell.angle_beta   90.00
_cell.angle_gamma   90.00
#
_symmetry.space_group_name_H-M   'P 1'
#
loop_
_entity.id
_entity.type
_entity.pdbx_description
1 polymer ?
#
loop_
_entity_poly.entity_id
_entity_poly.type
_entity_poly.pdbx_seq_one_letter_code
_entity_poly.pdbx_strand_id
1 'polypeptide(L)'
;MKNIYIVYGENFEAINDFEKKVAQNYLKTLDEFNYIKLNMNDTTIENLVYECRSSGLFGNEKVVVAENCNFLLAKPKKLKVDHNIEVLSNYLENISSEVILILKSNEKIDSRKKIVKKIKMKNII
;
A
#
# COMPACT_ATOMS: atom_id res chain seq x y z
N MET A 1 16.41 3.16 1.95
CA MET A 1 15.10 3.11 2.61
C MET A 1 14.08 2.51 1.65
N LYS A 2 13.27 1.61 2.14
CA LYS A 2 12.24 1.02 1.30
C LYS A 2 10.99 1.86 1.31
N ASN A 3 10.51 2.17 0.13
CA ASN A 3 9.35 3.02 -0.04
C ASN A 3 8.07 2.24 -0.32
N ILE A 4 8.15 0.91 -0.40
CA ILE A 4 6.98 0.06 -0.59
C ILE A 4 7.08 -1.19 0.26
N TYR A 5 5.97 -1.53 0.93
CA TYR A 5 5.84 -2.75 1.70
C TYR A 5 4.56 -3.49 1.32
N ILE A 6 4.63 -4.81 1.26
CA ILE A 6 3.44 -5.65 1.31
C ILE A 6 3.42 -6.26 2.70
N VAL A 7 2.34 -5.99 3.45
CA VAL A 7 2.16 -6.48 4.82
C VAL A 7 0.91 -7.35 4.83
N TYR A 8 1.05 -8.61 5.22
CA TYR A 8 -0.07 -9.53 5.21
C TYR A 8 -0.03 -10.49 6.38
N GLY A 9 -1.16 -11.09 6.70
CA GLY A 9 -1.30 -12.04 7.77
C GLY A 9 -2.70 -12.04 8.37
N GLU A 10 -2.93 -12.93 9.31
CA GLU A 10 -4.24 -13.06 9.96
C GLU A 10 -4.41 -12.18 11.19
N ASN A 11 -3.32 -11.64 11.70
CA ASN A 11 -3.34 -10.82 12.90
C ASN A 11 -3.53 -9.34 12.56
N PHE A 12 -4.77 -8.90 12.58
CA PHE A 12 -5.15 -7.51 12.28
C PHE A 12 -4.44 -6.48 13.14
N GLU A 13 -4.35 -6.75 14.44
CA GLU A 13 -3.74 -5.80 15.37
C GLU A 13 -2.26 -5.61 15.06
N ALA A 14 -1.56 -6.71 14.79
CA ALA A 14 -0.13 -6.66 14.49
C ALA A 14 0.12 -5.93 13.17
N ILE A 15 -0.74 -6.13 12.17
CA ILE A 15 -0.63 -5.43 10.89
C ILE A 15 -0.85 -3.93 11.08
N ASN A 16 -1.88 -3.56 11.83
CA ASN A 16 -2.17 -2.16 12.10
C ASN A 16 -1.07 -1.49 12.94
N ASP A 17 -0.50 -2.22 13.90
CA ASP A 17 0.60 -1.71 14.71
C ASP A 17 1.85 -1.46 13.86
N PHE A 18 2.14 -2.36 12.94
CA PHE A 18 3.25 -2.17 12.00
C PHE A 18 3.05 -0.92 11.16
N GLU A 19 1.86 -0.76 10.61
CA GLU A 19 1.50 0.42 9.80
C GLU A 19 1.69 1.71 10.60
N LYS A 20 1.16 1.75 11.82
CA LYS A 20 1.26 2.94 12.68
C LYS A 20 2.71 3.26 13.03
N LYS A 21 3.52 2.24 13.32
CA LYS A 21 4.93 2.45 13.63
C LYS A 21 5.68 3.03 12.43
N VAL A 22 5.41 2.53 11.23
CA VAL A 22 6.02 3.08 10.03
C VAL A 22 5.64 4.55 9.87
N ALA A 23 4.36 4.86 10.00
CA ALA A 23 3.87 6.23 9.87
C ALA A 23 4.47 7.16 10.93
N GLN A 24 4.47 6.75 12.19
CA GLN A 24 5.00 7.56 13.29
C GLN A 24 6.50 7.78 13.18
N ASN A 25 7.23 6.78 12.68
CA ASN A 25 8.69 6.90 12.53
C ASN A 25 9.07 7.77 11.33
N TYR A 26 8.25 7.78 10.30
CA TYR A 26 8.56 8.50 9.06
C TYR A 26 8.05 9.93 9.08
N LEU A 27 6.86 10.17 9.62
CA LEU A 27 6.21 11.48 9.63
C LEU A 27 6.39 12.16 10.98
N LYS A 28 6.76 13.45 10.97
CA LYS A 28 6.94 14.23 12.20
C LYS A 28 5.61 14.46 12.89
N THR A 29 4.58 14.77 12.12
CA THR A 29 3.20 14.92 12.60
C THR A 29 2.29 14.17 11.66
N LEU A 30 1.27 13.53 12.21
CA LEU A 30 0.28 12.80 11.43
C LEU A 30 -0.93 13.70 11.21
N ASP A 31 -1.34 13.86 9.95
CA ASP A 31 -2.54 14.61 9.59
C ASP A 31 -3.26 13.93 8.43
N GLU A 32 -4.40 14.47 8.03
CA GLU A 32 -5.23 13.88 6.97
C GLU A 32 -4.63 14.03 5.57
N PHE A 33 -3.57 14.83 5.42
CA PHE A 33 -2.93 15.08 4.12
C PHE A 33 -1.66 14.26 3.93
N ASN A 34 -1.01 13.82 5.02
CA ASN A 34 0.24 13.08 4.91
C ASN A 34 0.14 11.61 5.32
N TYR A 35 -0.97 11.21 5.93
CA TYR A 35 -1.21 9.82 6.29
C TYR A 35 -2.57 9.42 5.74
N ILE A 36 -2.57 8.78 4.57
CA ILE A 36 -3.77 8.55 3.77
C ILE A 36 -4.04 7.06 3.69
N LYS A 37 -5.28 6.66 3.99
CA LYS A 37 -5.72 5.28 3.87
C LYS A 37 -6.78 5.16 2.80
N LEU A 38 -6.58 4.23 1.87
CA LEU A 38 -7.51 3.95 0.79
C LEU A 38 -7.96 2.50 0.88
N ASN A 39 -9.27 2.28 0.76
CA ASN A 39 -9.84 0.93 0.72
C ASN A 39 -9.92 0.48 -0.74
N MET A 40 -9.15 -0.54 -1.09
CA MET A 40 -9.07 -1.02 -2.47
C MET A 40 -10.31 -1.80 -2.92
N ASN A 41 -11.27 -2.01 -2.03
CA ASN A 41 -12.59 -2.48 -2.43
C ASN A 41 -13.41 -1.39 -3.13
N ASP A 42 -13.09 -0.12 -2.87
CA ASP A 42 -13.84 1.03 -3.37
C ASP A 42 -13.00 1.97 -4.24
N THR A 43 -11.70 1.80 -4.26
CA THR A 43 -10.76 2.72 -4.90
C THR A 43 -9.92 1.98 -5.93
N THR A 44 -9.67 2.63 -7.07
CA THR A 44 -8.85 2.06 -8.15
C THR A 44 -7.36 2.19 -7.84
N ILE A 45 -6.55 1.33 -8.50
CA ILE A 45 -5.09 1.47 -8.44
C ILE A 45 -4.66 2.81 -9.03
N GLU A 46 -5.35 3.31 -10.04
CA GLU A 46 -5.05 4.63 -10.62
C GLU A 46 -5.16 5.74 -9.56
N ASN A 47 -6.21 5.70 -8.74
CA ASN A 47 -6.37 6.65 -7.64
C ASN A 47 -5.30 6.48 -6.58
N LEU A 48 -4.91 5.23 -6.28
CA LEU A 48 -3.84 4.94 -5.34
C LEU A 48 -2.52 5.55 -5.81
N VAL A 49 -2.17 5.34 -7.06
CA VAL A 49 -0.94 5.88 -7.65
C VAL A 49 -0.99 7.40 -7.70
N TYR A 50 -2.15 7.97 -8.01
CA TYR A 50 -2.34 9.42 -7.98
C TYR A 50 -2.00 9.99 -6.60
N GLU A 51 -2.50 9.37 -5.54
CA GLU A 51 -2.18 9.79 -4.17
C GLU A 51 -0.69 9.68 -3.87
N CYS A 52 -0.03 8.62 -4.35
CA CYS A 52 1.40 8.45 -4.15
C CYS A 52 2.23 9.50 -4.88
N ARG A 53 1.71 10.09 -5.95
CA ARG A 53 2.43 11.11 -6.72
C ARG A 53 2.05 12.52 -6.36
N SER A 54 1.00 12.70 -5.57
CA SER A 54 0.54 14.03 -5.16
C SER A 54 1.36 14.56 -3.99
N SER A 55 1.70 15.84 -4.02
CA SER A 55 2.41 16.49 -2.92
C SER A 55 1.46 16.83 -1.78
N GLY A 56 1.95 16.74 -0.55
CA GLY A 56 1.21 17.21 0.61
C GLY A 56 1.20 18.73 0.68
N LEU A 57 0.29 19.28 1.49
CA LEU A 57 0.13 20.73 1.63
C LEU A 57 1.28 21.39 2.39
N PHE A 58 1.84 20.67 3.37
CA PHE A 58 2.84 21.24 4.28
C PHE A 58 4.17 20.50 4.24
N GLY A 59 4.41 19.78 3.18
CA GLY A 59 5.62 18.98 3.00
C GLY A 59 5.35 17.89 2.00
N ASN A 60 6.40 17.18 1.63
CA ASN A 60 6.31 16.16 0.59
C ASN A 60 6.25 14.74 1.16
N GLU A 61 6.62 14.57 2.42
CA GLU A 61 6.62 13.26 3.06
C GLU A 61 5.20 12.76 3.31
N LYS A 62 4.96 11.52 2.92
CA LYS A 62 3.61 10.95 2.92
C LYS A 62 3.68 9.45 3.15
N VAL A 63 2.70 8.92 3.88
CA VAL A 63 2.46 7.49 3.98
C VAL A 63 1.08 7.20 3.40
N VAL A 64 1.04 6.37 2.37
CA VAL A 64 -0.21 5.95 1.73
C VAL A 64 -0.42 4.48 2.04
N VAL A 65 -1.59 4.16 2.58
CA VAL A 65 -1.95 2.80 2.98
C VAL A 65 -3.08 2.31 2.08
N ALA A 66 -2.86 1.19 1.40
CA ALA A 66 -3.89 0.54 0.62
C ALA A 66 -4.40 -0.67 1.40
N GLU A 67 -5.65 -0.62 1.82
CA GLU A 67 -6.29 -1.70 2.56
C GLU A 67 -7.05 -2.62 1.63
N ASN A 68 -7.16 -3.89 2.01
CA ASN A 68 -7.90 -4.89 1.23
C ASN A 68 -7.37 -5.09 -0.19
N CYS A 69 -6.06 -5.33 -0.29
CA CYS A 69 -5.42 -5.54 -1.59
C CYS A 69 -5.71 -6.94 -2.13
N ASN A 70 -6.97 -7.20 -2.45
CA ASN A 70 -7.43 -8.51 -2.90
C ASN A 70 -6.83 -8.93 -4.25
N PHE A 71 -6.35 -7.96 -5.03
CA PHE A 71 -5.67 -8.24 -6.31
C PHE A 71 -4.33 -8.97 -6.12
N LEU A 72 -3.83 -9.06 -4.88
CA LEU A 72 -2.60 -9.79 -4.58
C LEU A 72 -2.85 -11.27 -4.23
N LEU A 73 -4.10 -11.66 -4.10
CA LEU A 73 -4.48 -13.02 -3.71
C LEU A 73 -4.44 -13.98 -4.90
N ALA A 74 -4.19 -15.27 -4.62
CA ALA A 74 -4.19 -16.30 -5.66
C ALA A 74 -5.55 -16.43 -6.34
N LYS A 75 -6.62 -16.31 -5.54
CA LYS A 75 -8.00 -16.34 -6.04
C LYS A 75 -8.70 -15.09 -5.54
N PRO A 76 -8.59 -13.99 -6.26
CA PRO A 76 -9.22 -12.75 -5.84
C PRO A 76 -10.74 -12.91 -5.74
N LYS A 77 -11.31 -12.41 -4.67
CA LYS A 77 -12.76 -12.33 -4.54
C LYS A 77 -13.28 -11.39 -5.63
N LYS A 78 -14.56 -11.55 -5.98
CA LYS A 78 -15.17 -10.66 -6.96
C LYS A 78 -14.99 -9.21 -6.51
N LEU A 79 -14.29 -8.44 -7.31
CA LEU A 79 -13.98 -7.06 -7.00
C LEU A 79 -15.06 -6.15 -7.58
N LYS A 80 -15.48 -5.15 -6.80
CA LYS A 80 -16.42 -4.13 -7.28
C LYS A 80 -15.74 -3.15 -8.23
N VAL A 81 -14.41 -3.08 -8.17
CA VAL A 81 -13.60 -2.12 -8.89
C VAL A 81 -12.56 -2.88 -9.69
N ASP A 82 -12.38 -2.52 -10.95
CA ASP A 82 -11.33 -3.10 -11.77
C ASP A 82 -9.99 -2.48 -11.43
N HIS A 83 -9.03 -3.31 -11.07
CA HIS A 83 -7.68 -2.88 -10.74
C HIS A 83 -6.73 -3.16 -11.91
N ASN A 84 -6.21 -2.09 -12.48
CA ASN A 84 -5.20 -2.20 -13.54
C ASN A 84 -3.82 -2.36 -12.89
N ILE A 85 -3.36 -3.60 -12.81
CA ILE A 85 -2.08 -3.94 -12.16
C ILE A 85 -0.91 -3.27 -12.88
N GLU A 86 -1.01 -3.04 -14.17
CA GLU A 86 0.06 -2.42 -14.94
C GLU A 86 0.36 -0.99 -14.45
N VAL A 87 -0.66 -0.27 -14.02
CA VAL A 87 -0.48 1.07 -13.45
C VAL A 87 0.38 1.01 -12.19
N LEU A 88 0.13 0.04 -11.31
CA LEU A 88 0.96 -0.16 -10.12
C LEU A 88 2.37 -0.60 -10.51
N SER A 89 2.49 -1.51 -11.46
CA SER A 89 3.80 -1.97 -11.95
C SER A 89 4.62 -0.81 -12.51
N ASN A 90 3.99 0.10 -13.23
CA ASN A 90 4.66 1.30 -13.77
C ASN A 90 5.09 2.25 -12.66
N TYR A 91 4.27 2.38 -11.62
CA TYR A 91 4.65 3.18 -10.46
C TYR A 91 5.93 2.64 -9.80
N LEU A 92 6.08 1.32 -9.74
CA LEU A 92 7.27 0.69 -9.14
C LEU A 92 8.55 0.99 -9.91
N GLU A 93 8.46 1.32 -11.20
CA GLU A 93 9.63 1.70 -11.99
C GLU A 93 10.13 3.11 -11.66
N ASN A 94 9.25 3.94 -11.10
CA ASN A 94 9.60 5.32 -10.77
C ASN A 94 8.87 5.77 -9.50
N ILE A 95 9.25 5.17 -8.38
CA ILE A 95 8.64 5.41 -7.08
C ILE A 95 8.95 6.83 -6.59
N SER A 96 7.92 7.48 -6.03
CA SER A 96 8.11 8.79 -5.38
C SER A 96 9.00 8.62 -4.16
N SER A 97 10.12 9.34 -4.11
CA SER A 97 11.14 9.16 -3.09
C SER A 97 10.68 9.55 -1.67
N GLU A 98 9.66 10.38 -1.57
CA GLU A 98 9.18 10.89 -0.29
C GLU A 98 7.91 10.20 0.21
N VAL A 99 7.43 9.18 -0.52
CA VAL A 99 6.20 8.46 -0.18
C VAL A 99 6.52 7.03 0.20
N ILE A 100 5.95 6.60 1.32
CA ILE A 100 5.95 5.18 1.70
C ILE A 100 4.56 4.62 1.37
N LEU A 101 4.53 3.57 0.56
CA LEU A 101 3.29 2.88 0.19
C LEU A 101 3.22 1.55 0.93
N ILE A 102 2.14 1.34 1.66
CA ILE A 102 1.90 0.09 2.38
C ILE A 102 0.67 -0.59 1.77
N LEU A 103 0.90 -1.79 1.22
CA LEU A 103 -0.17 -2.61 0.66
C LEU A 103 -0.52 -3.68 1.70
N LYS A 104 -1.76 -3.67 2.18
CA LYS A 104 -2.19 -4.57 3.25
C LYS A 104 -3.14 -5.64 2.77
N SER A 105 -2.97 -6.84 3.29
CA SER A 105 -3.91 -7.94 3.08
C SER A 105 -4.06 -8.74 4.35
N ASN A 106 -5.30 -9.14 4.65
CA ASN A 106 -5.60 -10.00 5.80
C ASN A 106 -5.53 -11.48 5.44
N GLU A 107 -5.23 -11.77 4.19
CA GLU A 107 -5.14 -13.13 3.69
C GLU A 107 -3.77 -13.34 3.03
N LYS A 108 -3.43 -14.60 2.85
CA LYS A 108 -2.16 -14.97 2.24
C LYS A 108 -2.13 -14.49 0.78
N ILE A 109 -1.07 -13.79 0.42
CA ILE A 109 -0.88 -13.30 -0.94
C ILE A 109 -0.21 -14.36 -1.82
N ASP A 110 -0.38 -14.23 -3.12
CA ASP A 110 0.24 -15.14 -4.09
C ASP A 110 1.63 -14.62 -4.48
N SER A 111 2.67 -15.21 -3.93
CA SER A 111 4.05 -14.83 -4.19
C SER A 111 4.51 -15.10 -5.62
N ARG A 112 3.73 -15.85 -6.41
CA ARG A 112 4.07 -16.13 -7.81
C ARG A 112 3.71 -14.99 -8.75
N LYS A 113 2.84 -14.07 -8.31
CA LYS A 113 2.44 -12.93 -9.14
C LYS A 113 3.62 -12.00 -9.39
N LYS A 114 3.75 -11.50 -10.63
CA LYS A 114 4.86 -10.62 -11.01
C LYS A 114 4.95 -9.38 -10.14
N ILE A 115 3.79 -8.79 -9.82
CA ILE A 115 3.74 -7.58 -8.99
C ILE A 115 4.26 -7.86 -7.58
N VAL A 116 3.96 -9.02 -7.03
CA VAL A 116 4.41 -9.41 -5.69
C VAL A 116 5.91 -9.63 -5.67
N LYS A 117 6.47 -10.22 -6.72
CA LYS A 117 7.91 -10.47 -6.81
C LYS A 117 8.74 -9.18 -6.87
N LYS A 118 8.15 -8.09 -7.32
CA LYS A 118 8.83 -6.79 -7.40
C LYS A 118 8.87 -6.06 -6.07
N ILE A 119 8.05 -6.48 -5.10
CA ILE A 119 7.89 -5.80 -3.82
C ILE A 119 8.30 -6.74 -2.70
N LYS A 120 9.05 -6.21 -1.73
CA LYS A 120 9.44 -7.02 -0.58
C LYS A 120 8.28 -7.19 0.38
N MET A 121 7.99 -8.45 0.71
CA MET A 121 6.89 -8.82 1.58
C MET A 121 7.30 -8.87 3.05
N LYS A 122 6.37 -8.52 3.92
CA LYS A 122 6.48 -8.76 5.34
C LYS A 122 5.25 -9.53 5.82
N ASN A 123 5.48 -10.76 6.25
CA ASN A 123 4.41 -11.58 6.83
C ASN A 123 4.34 -11.31 8.33
N ILE A 124 3.18 -10.86 8.80
CA ILE A 124 2.93 -10.62 10.22
C ILE A 124 1.91 -11.67 10.66
N ILE A 125 2.38 -12.56 11.49
CA ILE A 125 1.57 -13.67 12.00
C ILE A 125 0.90 -13.27 13.30
#